data_65f2c75c88f05a27e6da28733c6849df
#
_entry.id   65f2c75c88f05a27e6da28733c6849df
#
_cell.length_a   1.000
_cell.length_b   1.000
_cell.length_c   1.000
_cell.angle_alpha   90.00
_cell.angle_beta   90.00
_cell.angle_gamma   90.00
#
_symmetry.space_group_name_H-M   'P 1'
#
loop_
_entity.id
_entity.type
_entity.pdbx_description
1 polymer ?
#
loop_
_entity_poly.entity_id
_entity_poly.type
_entity_poly.pdbx_seq_one_letter_code
_entity_poly.pdbx_strand_id
1 'polypeptide(L)'
;EFFFREGNQIISYCFDHSAKKECVHVKIFTYKDGLLQHIYAAFKKHYWEETMYYEGNKLIRRKTKGLDYYLKPIDNTLLYTYDMLGKLNSITSGTGYVRYQKKDKKVSYKKLSERVAERFYALLIPAIKAYPIPEPLYCLNIAFDYQYIMPPTIGFGTESERLEWKESYGKRADGLLWNTADYAHTVEIETDNEDTTLFDLFNQETEMQEKSSAATKLLVACAKRLKEEWASLGIPSTDDFVVVVSDIEESFLKKV
;
A
#
# COMPACT_ATOMS: atom_id res chain seq x y z
N GLU A 1 19.08 23.89 23.53
CA GLU A 1 19.34 22.51 23.91
C GLU A 1 20.74 22.41 24.52
N PHE A 2 20.87 21.71 25.65
CA PHE A 2 22.13 21.51 26.35
C PHE A 2 22.41 20.02 26.48
N PHE A 3 23.68 19.63 26.34
CA PHE A 3 24.10 18.25 26.42
C PHE A 3 25.10 18.06 27.56
N PHE A 4 24.88 17.03 28.36
CA PHE A 4 25.78 16.60 29.41
C PHE A 4 26.18 15.15 29.20
N ARG A 5 27.41 14.81 29.52
CA ARG A 5 27.86 13.43 29.50
C ARG A 5 28.15 12.97 30.92
N GLU A 6 27.52 11.85 31.28
CA GLU A 6 27.72 11.19 32.57
C GLU A 6 27.96 9.70 32.33
N GLY A 7 29.19 9.27 32.51
CA GLY A 7 29.60 7.89 32.25
C GLY A 7 29.30 7.46 30.81
N ASN A 8 28.42 6.47 30.67
CA ASN A 8 27.97 5.93 29.38
C ASN A 8 26.68 6.61 28.86
N GLN A 9 26.26 7.70 29.46
CA GLN A 9 25.05 8.42 29.07
C GLN A 9 25.37 9.81 28.51
N ILE A 10 24.55 10.22 27.54
CA ILE A 10 24.44 11.61 27.12
C ILE A 10 23.03 12.07 27.45
N ILE A 11 22.89 13.16 28.19
CA ILE A 11 21.62 13.73 28.60
C ILE A 11 21.45 15.06 27.86
N SER A 12 20.30 15.21 27.19
CA SER A 12 19.91 16.44 26.50
C SER A 12 18.73 17.08 27.23
N TYR A 13 18.84 18.37 27.51
CA TYR A 13 17.77 19.21 28.06
C TYR A 13 17.38 20.24 27.00
N CYS A 14 16.10 20.38 26.73
CA CYS A 14 15.56 21.44 25.90
C CYS A 14 14.65 22.37 26.75
N PHE A 15 14.89 23.66 26.66
CA PHE A 15 14.14 24.67 27.37
C PHE A 15 13.28 25.44 26.37
N ASP A 16 12.12 25.90 26.81
CA ASP A 16 11.28 26.80 26.04
C ASP A 16 11.93 28.20 25.89
N HIS A 17 11.40 28.99 24.98
CA HIS A 17 11.83 30.38 24.79
C HIS A 17 11.13 31.37 25.71
N SER A 18 10.33 30.89 26.66
CA SER A 18 9.64 31.72 27.63
C SER A 18 10.62 32.40 28.60
N ALA A 19 10.19 33.47 29.23
CA ALA A 19 10.98 34.17 30.26
C ALA A 19 11.34 33.27 31.46
N LYS A 20 10.55 32.20 31.69
CA LYS A 20 10.80 31.26 32.79
C LYS A 20 11.81 30.16 32.42
N LYS A 21 12.12 29.99 31.13
CA LYS A 21 13.06 28.97 30.64
C LYS A 21 12.77 27.57 31.22
N GLU A 22 11.52 27.15 31.18
CA GLU A 22 11.12 25.84 31.69
C GLU A 22 11.69 24.72 30.78
N CYS A 23 12.19 23.66 31.41
CA CYS A 23 12.60 22.49 30.70
C CYS A 23 11.38 21.80 30.05
N VAL A 24 11.32 21.74 28.73
CA VAL A 24 10.17 21.23 28.01
C VAL A 24 10.36 19.75 27.63
N HIS A 25 11.58 19.30 27.44
CA HIS A 25 11.87 17.87 27.31
C HIS A 25 13.27 17.50 27.76
N VAL A 26 13.40 16.23 28.14
CA VAL A 26 14.66 15.57 28.47
C VAL A 26 14.81 14.34 27.57
N LYS A 27 16.01 14.13 27.03
CA LYS A 27 16.39 12.87 26.39
C LYS A 27 17.64 12.32 27.06
N ILE A 28 17.64 11.00 27.29
CA ILE A 28 18.76 10.25 27.82
C ILE A 28 19.17 9.20 26.81
N PHE A 29 20.39 9.29 26.32
CA PHE A 29 20.98 8.35 25.40
C PHE A 29 21.95 7.48 26.16
N THR A 30 21.71 6.18 26.24
CA THR A 30 22.57 5.24 26.93
C THR A 30 23.36 4.41 25.94
N TYR A 31 24.69 4.37 26.11
CA TYR A 31 25.61 3.64 25.25
C TYR A 31 26.22 2.45 25.99
N LYS A 32 26.53 1.40 25.25
CA LYS A 32 27.35 0.28 25.70
C LYS A 32 28.31 -0.11 24.57
N ASP A 33 29.60 -0.24 24.87
CA ASP A 33 30.65 -0.59 23.91
C ASP A 33 30.65 0.31 22.66
N GLY A 34 30.37 1.61 22.84
CA GLY A 34 30.29 2.60 21.77
C GLY A 34 28.99 2.61 20.98
N LEU A 35 28.09 1.67 21.20
CA LEU A 35 26.80 1.56 20.51
C LEU A 35 25.67 2.12 21.37
N LEU A 36 24.74 2.88 20.74
CA LEU A 36 23.55 3.40 21.38
C LEU A 36 22.58 2.25 21.67
N GLN A 37 22.33 1.97 22.95
CA GLN A 37 21.48 0.85 23.39
C GLN A 37 20.06 1.28 23.71
N HIS A 38 19.91 2.48 24.28
CA HIS A 38 18.63 2.93 24.78
C HIS A 38 18.51 4.44 24.64
N ILE A 39 17.31 4.91 24.31
CA ILE A 39 16.88 6.31 24.38
C ILE A 39 15.67 6.35 25.29
N TYR A 40 15.72 7.22 26.28
CA TYR A 40 14.53 7.65 27.01
C TYR A 40 14.26 9.11 26.64
N ALA A 41 13.02 9.44 26.31
CA ALA A 41 12.62 10.82 26.03
C ALA A 41 11.31 11.14 26.76
N ALA A 42 11.30 12.23 27.48
CA ALA A 42 10.13 12.70 28.21
C ALA A 42 9.82 14.16 27.86
N PHE A 43 8.53 14.43 27.61
CA PHE A 43 7.95 15.75 27.40
C PHE A 43 6.78 15.91 28.35
N LYS A 44 6.80 16.88 29.25
CA LYS A 44 5.69 17.17 30.17
C LYS A 44 4.81 15.96 30.57
N LYS A 45 3.90 15.50 29.68
CA LYS A 45 2.93 14.43 29.97
C LYS A 45 3.10 13.17 29.13
N HIS A 46 3.92 13.18 28.09
CA HIS A 46 4.17 12.02 27.25
C HIS A 46 5.65 11.64 27.28
N TYR A 47 5.91 10.37 27.04
CA TYR A 47 7.27 9.83 27.02
C TYR A 47 7.35 8.67 26.08
N TRP A 48 8.56 8.36 25.63
CA TRP A 48 8.84 7.11 24.96
C TRP A 48 10.24 6.61 25.29
N GLU A 49 10.38 5.32 25.13
CA GLU A 49 11.63 4.60 25.26
C GLU A 49 11.92 3.87 23.97
N GLU A 50 13.15 3.93 23.51
CA GLU A 50 13.63 3.15 22.37
C GLU A 50 14.74 2.22 22.84
N THR A 51 14.62 0.93 22.49
CA THR A 51 15.66 -0.07 22.75
C THR A 51 16.21 -0.56 21.41
N MET A 52 17.54 -0.53 21.27
CA MET A 52 18.27 -0.95 20.11
C MET A 52 18.87 -2.33 20.32
N TYR A 53 18.76 -3.19 19.32
CA TYR A 53 19.32 -4.54 19.31
C TYR A 53 20.29 -4.68 18.14
N TYR A 54 21.46 -5.25 18.42
CA TYR A 54 22.56 -5.32 17.44
C TYR A 54 23.01 -6.76 17.23
N GLU A 55 23.48 -7.05 16.01
CA GLU A 55 24.36 -8.16 15.68
C GLU A 55 25.73 -7.58 15.28
N GLY A 56 26.75 -7.77 16.12
CA GLY A 56 27.98 -7.02 16.00
C GLY A 56 27.70 -5.50 16.06
N ASN A 57 28.08 -4.78 15.01
CA ASN A 57 27.87 -3.34 14.94
C ASN A 57 26.62 -2.94 14.11
N LYS A 58 25.80 -3.91 13.70
CA LYS A 58 24.62 -3.65 12.87
C LYS A 58 23.35 -3.62 13.73
N LEU A 59 22.62 -2.51 13.68
CA LEU A 59 21.31 -2.39 14.32
C LEU A 59 20.29 -3.28 13.57
N ILE A 60 19.86 -4.38 14.20
CA ILE A 60 18.90 -5.31 13.58
C ILE A 60 17.44 -5.03 13.95
N ARG A 61 17.22 -4.43 15.13
CA ARG A 61 15.88 -4.13 15.62
C ARG A 61 15.89 -2.90 16.52
N ARG A 62 14.85 -2.05 16.38
CA ARG A 62 14.55 -0.96 17.30
C ARG A 62 13.12 -1.16 17.82
N LYS A 63 12.93 -1.15 19.11
CA LYS A 63 11.63 -1.21 19.76
C LYS A 63 11.34 0.09 20.46
N THR A 64 10.17 0.70 20.16
CA THR A 64 9.70 1.94 20.78
C THR A 64 8.48 1.63 21.62
N LYS A 65 8.47 2.08 22.87
CA LYS A 65 7.33 2.01 23.78
C LYS A 65 7.10 3.36 24.45
N GLY A 66 5.88 3.64 24.90
CA GLY A 66 5.58 4.86 25.63
C GLY A 66 4.16 5.35 25.43
N LEU A 67 4.00 6.67 25.56
CA LEU A 67 2.77 7.39 25.28
C LEU A 67 3.05 8.50 24.27
N ASP A 68 2.21 8.60 23.24
CA ASP A 68 2.28 9.70 22.28
C ASP A 68 1.75 11.03 22.84
N TYR A 69 1.75 12.07 22.03
CA TYR A 69 1.25 13.39 22.40
C TYR A 69 -0.21 13.36 22.88
N TYR A 70 -1.02 12.43 22.39
CA TYR A 70 -2.43 12.23 22.78
C TYR A 70 -2.61 11.25 23.94
N LEU A 71 -1.52 10.87 24.63
CA LEU A 71 -1.47 9.89 25.72
C LEU A 71 -1.92 8.49 25.31
N LYS A 72 -1.83 8.17 24.01
CA LYS A 72 -2.12 6.82 23.50
C LYS A 72 -0.86 5.97 23.59
N PRO A 73 -0.99 4.67 23.92
CA PRO A 73 0.15 3.76 23.97
C PRO A 73 0.86 3.64 22.62
N ILE A 74 2.18 3.75 22.65
CA ILE A 74 3.07 3.41 21.53
C ILE A 74 3.69 2.05 21.83
N ASP A 75 3.56 1.09 20.93
CA ASP A 75 4.36 -0.13 20.89
C ASP A 75 4.68 -0.42 19.42
N ASN A 76 5.86 -0.01 19.00
CA ASN A 76 6.30 -0.13 17.62
C ASN A 76 7.65 -0.82 17.56
N THR A 77 7.83 -1.67 16.55
CA THR A 77 9.09 -2.35 16.28
C THR A 77 9.53 -2.04 14.86
N LEU A 78 10.79 -1.70 14.68
CA LEU A 78 11.42 -1.60 13.36
C LEU A 78 12.48 -2.68 13.24
N LEU A 79 12.49 -3.35 12.10
CA LEU A 79 13.45 -4.37 11.71
C LEU A 79 14.35 -3.82 10.60
N TYR A 80 15.65 -4.06 10.73
CA TYR A 80 16.67 -3.56 9.81
C TYR A 80 17.33 -4.76 9.15
N THR A 81 17.40 -4.75 7.82
CA THR A 81 18.14 -5.76 7.06
C THR A 81 19.31 -5.14 6.33
N TYR A 82 20.32 -5.96 6.03
CA TYR A 82 21.54 -5.52 5.36
C TYR A 82 21.83 -6.44 4.19
N ASP A 83 22.44 -5.88 3.14
CA ASP A 83 22.94 -6.67 2.02
C ASP A 83 24.24 -7.44 2.39
N MET A 84 24.71 -8.28 1.49
CA MET A 84 25.92 -9.09 1.68
C MET A 84 27.18 -8.22 1.90
N LEU A 85 27.16 -6.95 1.49
CA LEU A 85 28.24 -5.98 1.71
C LEU A 85 28.10 -5.24 3.04
N GLY A 86 27.07 -5.57 3.84
CA GLY A 86 26.82 -4.94 5.13
C GLY A 86 26.19 -3.54 5.05
N LYS A 87 25.69 -3.12 3.89
CA LYS A 87 24.96 -1.86 3.73
C LYS A 87 23.48 -2.08 4.05
N LEU A 88 22.86 -1.06 4.68
CA LEU A 88 21.42 -1.11 4.98
C LEU A 88 20.61 -1.41 3.72
N ASN A 89 19.80 -2.47 3.77
CA ASN A 89 18.95 -2.92 2.68
C ASN A 89 17.49 -2.48 2.87
N SER A 90 16.91 -2.75 4.06
CA SER A 90 15.54 -2.30 4.34
C SER A 90 15.32 -1.94 5.82
N ILE A 91 14.26 -1.17 6.08
CA ILE A 91 13.68 -0.95 7.40
C ILE A 91 12.18 -1.25 7.27
N THR A 92 11.71 -2.23 8.04
CA THR A 92 10.30 -2.62 8.06
C THR A 92 9.71 -2.46 9.45
N SER A 93 8.42 -2.15 9.56
CA SER A 93 7.73 -2.22 10.85
C SER A 93 7.52 -3.68 11.26
N GLY A 94 7.24 -3.92 12.54
CA GLY A 94 6.85 -5.24 13.05
C GLY A 94 5.55 -5.78 12.43
N THR A 95 4.76 -4.92 11.79
CA THR A 95 3.55 -5.26 11.03
C THR A 95 3.81 -5.48 9.53
N GLY A 96 5.09 -5.46 9.10
CA GLY A 96 5.48 -5.68 7.70
C GLY A 96 5.52 -4.42 6.83
N TYR A 97 5.06 -3.26 7.33
CA TYR A 97 5.13 -2.02 6.54
C TYR A 97 6.56 -1.58 6.27
N VAL A 98 6.92 -1.38 5.00
CA VAL A 98 8.24 -0.95 4.57
C VAL A 98 8.42 0.54 4.79
N ARG A 99 9.34 0.93 5.68
CA ARG A 99 9.73 2.33 5.95
C ARG A 99 10.86 2.81 5.06
N TYR A 100 11.73 1.89 4.68
CA TYR A 100 12.87 2.16 3.80
C TYR A 100 13.23 0.87 3.06
N GLN A 101 13.47 1.00 1.78
CA GLN A 101 14.05 -0.05 0.93
C GLN A 101 15.21 0.57 0.16
N LYS A 102 16.38 -0.06 0.24
CA LYS A 102 17.51 0.34 -0.59
C LYS A 102 17.09 0.25 -2.06
N LYS A 103 17.21 1.35 -2.76
CA LYS A 103 17.00 1.35 -4.21
C LYS A 103 18.20 0.67 -4.86
N ASP A 104 18.09 -0.62 -5.15
CA ASP A 104 18.97 -1.23 -6.13
C ASP A 104 18.68 -0.57 -7.47
N LYS A 105 19.76 -0.12 -8.15
CA LYS A 105 19.76 0.56 -9.46
C LYS A 105 18.38 0.87 -9.98
N LYS A 106 17.98 2.14 -10.10
CA LYS A 106 16.69 2.61 -10.61
C LYS A 106 15.92 1.52 -11.33
N VAL A 107 14.94 0.91 -10.66
CA VAL A 107 14.08 -0.07 -11.31
C VAL A 107 13.46 0.66 -12.48
N SER A 108 13.74 0.22 -13.69
CA SER A 108 13.12 0.84 -14.86
C SER A 108 11.62 0.68 -14.68
N TYR A 109 10.88 1.78 -14.52
CA TYR A 109 9.42 1.76 -14.36
C TYR A 109 8.77 0.91 -15.47
N LYS A 110 9.31 0.96 -16.69
CA LYS A 110 8.86 0.14 -17.81
C LYS A 110 8.96 -1.36 -17.50
N LYS A 111 10.13 -1.84 -17.02
CA LYS A 111 10.31 -3.27 -16.68
C LYS A 111 9.44 -3.70 -15.49
N LEU A 112 9.28 -2.80 -14.51
CA LEU A 112 8.36 -3.04 -13.38
C LEU A 112 6.93 -3.16 -13.87
N SER A 113 6.47 -2.25 -14.72
CA SER A 113 5.12 -2.27 -15.31
C SER A 113 4.86 -3.53 -16.12
N GLU A 114 5.81 -3.96 -16.96
CA GLU A 114 5.72 -5.19 -17.74
C GLU A 114 5.54 -6.42 -16.81
N ARG A 115 6.37 -6.52 -15.77
CA ARG A 115 6.28 -7.61 -14.78
C ARG A 115 4.97 -7.59 -14.01
N VAL A 116 4.52 -6.41 -13.60
CA VAL A 116 3.23 -6.24 -12.88
C VAL A 116 2.06 -6.62 -13.78
N ALA A 117 2.05 -6.19 -15.05
CA ALA A 117 1.00 -6.53 -15.99
C ALA A 117 0.85 -8.04 -16.19
N GLU A 118 1.96 -8.74 -16.41
CA GLU A 118 1.95 -10.20 -16.59
C GLU A 118 1.50 -10.91 -15.31
N ARG A 119 1.99 -10.48 -14.15
CA ARG A 119 1.61 -11.12 -12.89
C ARG A 119 0.14 -10.86 -12.53
N PHE A 120 -0.32 -9.62 -12.67
CA PHE A 120 -1.73 -9.27 -12.48
C PHE A 120 -2.63 -10.10 -13.40
N TYR A 121 -2.29 -10.20 -14.69
CA TYR A 121 -3.08 -10.97 -15.63
C TYR A 121 -3.12 -12.47 -15.28
N ALA A 122 -2.00 -13.01 -14.80
CA ALA A 122 -1.92 -14.40 -14.35
C ALA A 122 -2.78 -14.68 -13.11
N LEU A 123 -3.00 -13.70 -12.24
CA LEU A 123 -3.89 -13.81 -11.08
C LEU A 123 -5.35 -13.53 -11.44
N LEU A 124 -5.59 -12.62 -12.38
CA LEU A 124 -6.92 -12.18 -12.80
C LEU A 124 -7.75 -13.33 -13.37
N ILE A 125 -7.21 -14.11 -14.29
CA ILE A 125 -7.95 -15.19 -14.97
C ILE A 125 -8.41 -16.28 -14.00
N PRO A 126 -7.58 -16.82 -13.09
CA PRO A 126 -8.05 -17.75 -12.07
C PRO A 126 -9.10 -17.17 -11.14
N ALA A 127 -8.94 -15.90 -10.71
CA ALA A 127 -9.90 -15.22 -9.84
C ALA A 127 -11.29 -15.11 -10.50
N ILE A 128 -11.34 -14.70 -11.77
CA ILE A 128 -12.58 -14.64 -12.55
C ILE A 128 -13.22 -16.03 -12.69
N LYS A 129 -12.43 -17.05 -13.02
CA LYS A 129 -12.94 -18.43 -13.22
C LYS A 129 -13.41 -19.09 -11.92
N ALA A 130 -12.81 -18.75 -10.80
CA ALA A 130 -13.18 -19.29 -9.49
C ALA A 130 -14.45 -18.66 -8.93
N TYR A 131 -14.81 -17.46 -9.38
CA TYR A 131 -15.99 -16.76 -8.90
C TYR A 131 -17.26 -17.40 -9.49
N PRO A 132 -18.27 -17.76 -8.65
CA PRO A 132 -19.51 -18.37 -9.12
C PRO A 132 -20.43 -17.30 -9.74
N ILE A 133 -20.22 -17.03 -11.03
CA ILE A 133 -21.03 -16.05 -11.78
C ILE A 133 -22.43 -16.67 -12.04
N PRO A 134 -23.50 -16.08 -11.49
CA PRO A 134 -24.83 -16.72 -11.48
C PRO A 134 -25.56 -16.61 -12.82
N GLU A 135 -25.20 -15.65 -13.66
CA GLU A 135 -25.94 -15.30 -14.88
C GLU A 135 -25.08 -14.56 -15.91
N PRO A 136 -25.58 -14.28 -17.14
CA PRO A 136 -24.81 -13.53 -18.12
C PRO A 136 -24.39 -12.15 -17.65
N LEU A 137 -23.14 -11.80 -17.92
CA LEU A 137 -22.57 -10.50 -17.61
C LEU A 137 -22.78 -9.52 -18.77
N TYR A 138 -23.18 -8.27 -18.46
CA TYR A 138 -23.11 -7.18 -19.42
C TYR A 138 -21.75 -6.45 -19.35
N CYS A 139 -21.08 -6.52 -18.19
CA CYS A 139 -19.72 -5.98 -18.08
C CYS A 139 -18.89 -6.70 -17.02
N LEU A 140 -17.57 -6.55 -17.16
CA LEU A 140 -16.60 -6.79 -16.10
C LEU A 140 -15.86 -5.47 -15.87
N ASN A 141 -15.79 -5.01 -14.62
CA ASN A 141 -15.11 -3.78 -14.27
C ASN A 141 -13.83 -4.05 -13.47
N ILE A 142 -12.72 -3.50 -13.94
CA ILE A 142 -11.43 -3.46 -13.24
C ILE A 142 -11.36 -2.10 -12.55
N ALA A 143 -11.74 -2.05 -11.28
CA ALA A 143 -11.82 -0.82 -10.50
C ALA A 143 -10.56 -0.61 -9.65
N PHE A 144 -9.97 0.57 -9.72
CA PHE A 144 -8.74 0.91 -9.01
C PHE A 144 -8.88 2.21 -8.20
N ASP A 145 -8.04 2.34 -7.19
CA ASP A 145 -7.81 3.58 -6.45
C ASP A 145 -6.49 4.21 -6.92
N TYR A 146 -6.46 5.53 -7.13
CA TYR A 146 -5.23 6.22 -7.51
C TYR A 146 -4.10 6.11 -6.46
N GLN A 147 -4.44 5.88 -5.19
CA GLN A 147 -3.45 5.66 -4.12
C GLN A 147 -2.91 4.22 -4.13
N TYR A 148 -3.75 3.25 -4.58
CA TYR A 148 -3.44 1.82 -4.61
C TYR A 148 -3.95 1.20 -5.91
N ILE A 149 -3.25 1.48 -7.01
CA ILE A 149 -3.68 1.04 -8.35
C ILE A 149 -3.64 -0.49 -8.48
N MET A 150 -2.71 -1.15 -7.77
CA MET A 150 -2.57 -2.60 -7.75
C MET A 150 -2.67 -3.18 -6.33
N PRO A 151 -3.36 -4.31 -6.14
CA PRO A 151 -4.27 -4.93 -7.11
C PRO A 151 -5.60 -4.17 -7.18
N PRO A 152 -6.24 -4.08 -8.36
CA PRO A 152 -7.59 -3.53 -8.48
C PRO A 152 -8.64 -4.52 -8.00
N THR A 153 -9.83 -4.02 -7.66
CA THR A 153 -11.04 -4.82 -7.42
C THR A 153 -11.68 -5.19 -8.75
N ILE A 154 -12.22 -6.40 -8.86
CA ILE A 154 -12.92 -6.86 -10.04
C ILE A 154 -14.41 -6.95 -9.73
N GLY A 155 -15.21 -6.21 -10.50
CA GLY A 155 -16.67 -6.21 -10.40
C GLY A 155 -17.32 -6.91 -11.59
N PHE A 156 -18.38 -7.63 -11.33
CA PHE A 156 -19.17 -8.36 -12.33
C PHE A 156 -20.56 -7.75 -12.41
N GLY A 157 -20.83 -6.98 -13.46
CA GLY A 157 -22.16 -6.42 -13.72
C GLY A 157 -23.02 -7.45 -14.42
N THR A 158 -24.08 -7.87 -13.75
CA THR A 158 -25.00 -8.89 -14.25
C THR A 158 -26.15 -8.30 -15.05
N GLU A 159 -26.73 -9.08 -15.95
CA GLU A 159 -27.85 -8.61 -16.78
C GLU A 159 -29.09 -8.27 -15.94
N SER A 160 -29.36 -9.02 -14.88
CA SER A 160 -30.49 -8.74 -13.99
C SER A 160 -30.32 -7.40 -13.26
N GLU A 161 -29.13 -7.12 -12.72
CA GLU A 161 -28.83 -5.80 -12.12
C GLU A 161 -29.01 -4.67 -13.12
N ARG A 162 -28.52 -4.86 -14.36
CA ARG A 162 -28.67 -3.88 -15.43
C ARG A 162 -30.13 -3.56 -15.72
N LEU A 163 -30.98 -4.57 -15.78
CA LEU A 163 -32.41 -4.42 -16.05
C LEU A 163 -33.12 -3.75 -14.88
N GLU A 164 -32.84 -4.20 -13.64
CA GLU A 164 -33.40 -3.60 -12.43
C GLU A 164 -33.06 -2.12 -12.30
N TRP A 165 -31.80 -1.75 -12.52
CA TRP A 165 -31.38 -0.35 -12.44
C TRP A 165 -32.01 0.51 -13.55
N LYS A 166 -32.11 -0.01 -14.78
CA LYS A 166 -32.80 0.71 -15.87
C LYS A 166 -34.29 0.91 -15.57
N GLU A 167 -34.94 -0.06 -14.98
CA GLU A 167 -36.34 0.05 -14.57
C GLU A 167 -36.52 1.04 -13.41
N SER A 168 -35.69 0.93 -12.38
CA SER A 168 -35.81 1.74 -11.16
C SER A 168 -35.34 3.20 -11.34
N TYR A 169 -34.30 3.44 -12.12
CA TYR A 169 -33.64 4.75 -12.22
C TYR A 169 -33.73 5.39 -13.62
N GLY A 170 -34.20 4.65 -14.62
CA GLY A 170 -34.32 5.14 -15.99
C GLY A 170 -32.99 5.68 -16.53
N LYS A 171 -32.97 6.91 -17.01
CA LYS A 171 -31.75 7.53 -17.55
C LYS A 171 -30.62 7.74 -16.51
N ARG A 172 -30.93 7.71 -15.22
CA ARG A 172 -29.90 7.83 -14.15
C ARG A 172 -29.17 6.52 -13.89
N ALA A 173 -29.64 5.40 -14.42
CA ALA A 173 -28.97 4.11 -14.30
C ALA A 173 -27.56 4.12 -14.89
N ASP A 174 -27.25 4.99 -15.85
CA ASP A 174 -25.95 5.05 -16.51
C ASP A 174 -24.77 5.26 -15.52
N GLY A 175 -24.97 5.97 -14.40
CA GLY A 175 -23.97 6.10 -13.34
C GLY A 175 -23.70 4.79 -12.60
N LEU A 176 -24.78 4.04 -12.28
CA LEU A 176 -24.70 2.78 -11.54
C LEU A 176 -24.10 1.65 -12.39
N LEU A 177 -24.42 1.62 -13.68
CA LEU A 177 -23.97 0.56 -14.60
C LEU A 177 -22.45 0.39 -14.66
N TRP A 178 -21.69 1.39 -14.28
CA TRP A 178 -20.23 1.38 -14.44
C TRP A 178 -19.48 1.60 -13.11
N ASN A 179 -20.22 1.70 -12.01
CA ASN A 179 -19.67 1.86 -10.66
C ASN A 179 -19.59 0.52 -9.94
N THR A 180 -18.37 0.03 -9.73
CA THR A 180 -18.13 -1.27 -9.06
C THR A 180 -18.64 -1.30 -7.62
N ALA A 181 -18.74 -0.15 -6.94
CA ALA A 181 -19.27 -0.08 -5.57
C ALA A 181 -20.74 -0.47 -5.48
N ASP A 182 -21.50 -0.37 -6.59
CA ASP A 182 -22.92 -0.71 -6.62
C ASP A 182 -23.17 -2.17 -7.05
N TYR A 183 -22.13 -2.93 -7.48
CA TYR A 183 -22.29 -4.31 -7.91
C TYR A 183 -22.44 -5.26 -6.73
N ALA A 184 -23.40 -6.19 -6.81
CA ALA A 184 -23.54 -7.27 -5.85
C ALA A 184 -22.40 -8.30 -5.92
N HIS A 185 -21.72 -8.36 -7.06
CA HIS A 185 -20.71 -9.36 -7.35
C HIS A 185 -19.36 -8.70 -7.56
N THR A 186 -18.48 -8.82 -6.56
CA THR A 186 -17.09 -8.33 -6.63
C THR A 186 -16.13 -9.39 -6.12
N VAL A 187 -14.89 -9.36 -6.59
CA VAL A 187 -13.81 -10.20 -6.09
C VAL A 187 -12.53 -9.37 -5.93
N GLU A 188 -11.87 -9.56 -4.82
CA GLU A 188 -10.51 -9.10 -4.60
C GLU A 188 -9.53 -10.16 -5.11
N ILE A 189 -8.45 -9.72 -5.73
CA ILE A 189 -7.41 -10.64 -6.22
C ILE A 189 -6.56 -11.07 -5.03
N GLU A 190 -6.62 -12.37 -4.72
CA GLU A 190 -5.76 -12.96 -3.70
C GLU A 190 -4.29 -12.88 -4.12
N THR A 191 -3.46 -12.38 -3.23
CA THR A 191 -2.02 -12.19 -3.45
C THR A 191 -1.23 -12.93 -2.38
N ASP A 192 -0.14 -13.56 -2.79
CA ASP A 192 0.87 -14.04 -1.85
C ASP A 192 1.83 -12.91 -1.41
N ASN A 193 2.81 -13.22 -0.56
CA ASN A 193 3.77 -12.22 -0.07
C ASN A 193 4.65 -11.64 -1.19
N GLU A 194 4.95 -12.39 -2.25
CA GLU A 194 5.74 -11.91 -3.37
C GLU A 194 4.93 -10.97 -4.25
N ASP A 195 3.66 -11.30 -4.48
CA ASP A 195 2.72 -10.48 -5.23
C ASP A 195 2.44 -9.16 -4.53
N THR A 196 2.15 -9.22 -3.23
CA THR A 196 1.94 -8.03 -2.39
C THR A 196 3.18 -7.12 -2.47
N THR A 197 4.39 -7.68 -2.31
CA THR A 197 5.63 -6.90 -2.41
C THR A 197 5.81 -6.27 -3.79
N LEU A 198 5.47 -6.98 -4.86
CA LEU A 198 5.56 -6.49 -6.24
C LEU A 198 4.58 -5.35 -6.50
N PHE A 199 3.33 -5.49 -6.06
CA PHE A 199 2.28 -4.49 -6.25
C PHE A 199 2.51 -3.25 -5.39
N ASP A 200 2.95 -3.41 -4.14
CA ASP A 200 3.34 -2.29 -3.28
C ASP A 200 4.49 -1.48 -3.88
N LEU A 201 5.52 -2.17 -4.39
CA LEU A 201 6.63 -1.51 -5.08
C LEU A 201 6.14 -0.73 -6.31
N PHE A 202 5.23 -1.30 -7.09
CA PHE A 202 4.67 -0.63 -8.25
C PHE A 202 3.85 0.60 -7.87
N ASN A 203 2.97 0.51 -6.87
CA ASN A 203 2.18 1.62 -6.37
C ASN A 203 3.10 2.75 -5.88
N GLN A 204 4.10 2.43 -5.05
CA GLN A 204 5.10 3.38 -4.56
C GLN A 204 5.88 4.06 -5.70
N GLU A 205 6.37 3.29 -6.68
CA GLU A 205 7.13 3.86 -7.81
C GLU A 205 6.22 4.67 -8.75
N THR A 206 4.93 4.31 -8.86
CA THR A 206 3.93 5.06 -9.61
C THR A 206 3.71 6.44 -9.00
N GLU A 207 3.53 6.51 -7.69
CA GLU A 207 3.38 7.76 -6.94
C GLU A 207 4.67 8.60 -7.04
N MET A 208 5.82 8.04 -6.67
CA MET A 208 7.10 8.77 -6.64
C MET A 208 7.54 9.31 -7.99
N GLN A 209 7.18 8.66 -9.09
CA GLN A 209 7.54 9.07 -10.45
C GLN A 209 6.39 9.79 -11.18
N GLU A 210 5.25 10.05 -10.51
CA GLU A 210 4.05 10.67 -11.09
C GLU A 210 3.58 9.94 -12.35
N LYS A 211 3.50 8.58 -12.28
CA LYS A 211 3.20 7.70 -13.41
C LYS A 211 1.76 7.16 -13.43
N SER A 212 0.82 7.78 -12.72
CA SER A 212 -0.59 7.32 -12.65
C SER A 212 -1.21 7.07 -14.03
N SER A 213 -0.97 7.97 -15.00
CA SER A 213 -1.44 7.76 -16.38
C SER A 213 -0.83 6.52 -17.05
N ALA A 214 0.42 6.17 -16.75
CA ALA A 214 1.05 4.98 -17.30
C ALA A 214 0.50 3.71 -16.63
N ALA A 215 0.25 3.75 -15.33
CA ALA A 215 -0.37 2.67 -14.57
C ALA A 215 -1.82 2.40 -15.06
N THR A 216 -2.61 3.45 -15.27
CA THR A 216 -3.96 3.32 -15.84
C THR A 216 -3.92 2.70 -17.25
N LYS A 217 -2.95 3.09 -18.10
CA LYS A 217 -2.77 2.47 -19.43
C LYS A 217 -2.44 0.98 -19.35
N LEU A 218 -1.70 0.56 -18.31
CA LEU A 218 -1.42 -0.86 -18.06
C LEU A 218 -2.73 -1.63 -17.79
N LEU A 219 -3.60 -1.11 -16.90
CA LEU A 219 -4.91 -1.74 -16.64
C LEU A 219 -5.77 -1.81 -17.91
N VAL A 220 -5.81 -0.74 -18.70
CA VAL A 220 -6.53 -0.73 -19.98
C VAL A 220 -5.95 -1.77 -20.96
N ALA A 221 -4.65 -1.97 -20.98
CA ALA A 221 -4.03 -3.01 -21.83
C ALA A 221 -4.42 -4.42 -21.36
N CYS A 222 -4.44 -4.66 -20.04
CA CYS A 222 -4.93 -5.93 -19.47
C CYS A 222 -6.42 -6.15 -19.80
N ALA A 223 -7.25 -5.09 -19.69
CA ALA A 223 -8.66 -5.16 -20.02
C ALA A 223 -8.91 -5.51 -21.50
N LYS A 224 -8.14 -4.93 -22.43
CA LYS A 224 -8.21 -5.27 -23.86
C LYS A 224 -7.86 -6.73 -24.11
N ARG A 225 -6.75 -7.19 -23.54
CA ARG A 225 -6.35 -8.60 -23.64
C ARG A 225 -7.45 -9.52 -23.09
N LEU A 226 -8.01 -9.20 -21.93
CA LEU A 226 -9.11 -9.95 -21.35
C LEU A 226 -10.33 -9.99 -22.28
N LYS A 227 -10.69 -8.85 -22.89
CA LYS A 227 -11.80 -8.78 -23.85
C LYS A 227 -11.57 -9.67 -25.08
N GLU A 228 -10.36 -9.66 -25.63
CA GLU A 228 -9.97 -10.51 -26.78
C GLU A 228 -10.04 -12.01 -26.42
N GLU A 229 -9.64 -12.38 -25.20
CA GLU A 229 -9.63 -13.78 -24.74
C GLU A 229 -10.97 -14.22 -24.12
N TRP A 230 -11.95 -13.30 -23.92
CA TRP A 230 -13.17 -13.55 -23.14
C TRP A 230 -13.96 -14.77 -23.61
N ALA A 231 -14.19 -14.90 -24.91
CA ALA A 231 -14.93 -16.03 -25.46
C ALA A 231 -14.30 -17.39 -25.11
N SER A 232 -12.98 -17.45 -24.96
CA SER A 232 -12.25 -18.67 -24.59
C SER A 232 -12.38 -19.05 -23.12
N LEU A 233 -12.84 -18.13 -22.26
CA LEU A 233 -13.03 -18.38 -20.84
C LEU A 233 -14.31 -19.17 -20.55
N GLY A 234 -15.27 -19.20 -21.50
CA GLY A 234 -16.53 -19.90 -21.36
C GLY A 234 -17.49 -19.29 -20.34
N ILE A 235 -17.32 -18.00 -20.02
CA ILE A 235 -18.16 -17.29 -19.07
C ILE A 235 -19.35 -16.67 -19.81
N PRO A 236 -20.60 -16.91 -19.35
CA PRO A 236 -21.79 -16.34 -19.97
C PRO A 236 -21.75 -14.82 -20.01
N SER A 237 -22.03 -14.24 -21.15
CA SER A 237 -22.08 -12.78 -21.33
C SER A 237 -23.13 -12.39 -22.37
N THR A 238 -23.60 -11.15 -22.27
CA THR A 238 -24.51 -10.58 -23.27
C THR A 238 -23.79 -10.25 -24.57
N ASP A 239 -24.53 -10.04 -25.67
CA ASP A 239 -23.92 -9.70 -26.96
C ASP A 239 -23.20 -8.35 -26.94
N ASP A 240 -23.62 -7.44 -26.05
CA ASP A 240 -23.03 -6.11 -25.86
C ASP A 240 -22.05 -6.03 -24.68
N PHE A 241 -21.57 -7.19 -24.20
CA PHE A 241 -20.60 -7.27 -23.10
C PHE A 241 -19.36 -6.41 -23.35
N VAL A 242 -18.94 -5.69 -22.31
CA VAL A 242 -17.73 -4.84 -22.32
C VAL A 242 -16.84 -5.13 -21.11
N VAL A 243 -15.55 -4.92 -21.25
CA VAL A 243 -14.64 -4.79 -20.11
C VAL A 243 -14.42 -3.33 -19.83
N VAL A 244 -14.53 -2.93 -18.58
CA VAL A 244 -14.41 -1.54 -18.13
C VAL A 244 -13.19 -1.40 -17.23
N VAL A 245 -12.50 -0.28 -17.31
CA VAL A 245 -11.52 0.16 -16.32
C VAL A 245 -12.01 1.48 -15.77
N SER A 246 -12.20 1.56 -14.46
CA SER A 246 -12.63 2.78 -13.78
C SER A 246 -11.84 3.02 -12.50
N ASP A 247 -11.75 4.28 -12.08
CA ASP A 247 -11.36 4.58 -10.71
C ASP A 247 -12.58 4.61 -9.78
N ILE A 248 -12.34 4.43 -8.50
CA ILE A 248 -13.41 4.40 -7.48
C ILE A 248 -14.05 5.77 -7.26
N GLU A 249 -13.41 6.86 -7.70
CA GLU A 249 -13.92 8.24 -7.61
C GLU A 249 -14.69 8.67 -8.87
N GLU A 250 -14.88 7.76 -9.83
CA GLU A 250 -15.58 8.00 -11.11
C GLU A 250 -14.96 9.10 -11.98
N SER A 251 -13.71 9.49 -11.72
CA SER A 251 -13.00 10.51 -12.51
C SER A 251 -12.41 9.95 -13.81
N PHE A 252 -12.23 8.63 -13.88
CA PHE A 252 -11.76 7.89 -15.05
C PHE A 252 -12.68 6.71 -15.36
N LEU A 253 -13.07 6.57 -16.62
CA LEU A 253 -13.81 5.42 -17.12
C LEU A 253 -13.41 5.11 -18.57
N LYS A 254 -12.98 3.87 -18.82
CA LYS A 254 -12.63 3.40 -20.15
C LYS A 254 -13.29 2.04 -20.44
N LYS A 255 -14.13 1.98 -21.47
CA LYS A 255 -14.71 0.75 -22.02
C LYS A 255 -13.84 0.19 -23.15
N VAL A 256 -13.66 -1.11 -23.19
CA VAL A 256 -12.92 -1.86 -24.22
C VAL A 256 -13.70 -3.07 -24.68
#